data_fbd2528b7f11442c9b44fe83128aef4a
#
_entry.id   fbd2528b7f11442c9b44fe83128aef4a
#
_cell.length_a   1.000
_cell.length_b   1.000
_cell.length_c   1.000
_cell.angle_alpha   90.00
_cell.angle_beta   90.00
_cell.angle_gamma   90.00
#
_symmetry.space_group_name_H-M   'P 1'
#
loop_
_entity.id
_entity.type
_entity.pdbx_description
1 polymer ?
#
loop_
_entity_poly.entity_id
_entity_poly.type
_entity_poly.pdbx_seq_one_letter_code
_entity_poly.pdbx_strand_id
1 'polypeptide(L)'
;NYKSIVDPIEEGEQHPMYAALETLGFDVGTLGNHEFNYGLAYLEKVIRTANMPLVNANVLDPTTKDFLYTPYTIVKKTFTDTEGKKVTLNVGVTGIVPPQILNWDKAYLEGKVIVRDAVEAVRDIIPTMRENGADIVLVLSHSGIGDDQYEVGEENVGYQIASLSGVDAVITGHSHAEFPGTAEKPSFYAKYSGVDDTNGKINGTPVTMAGKYGDHLGVIDLNLVFKDGKWTTTSSKAAIRKIDTKSSVADGRIIDLAKEAHNETIKYVRQQVGETTAPINSFFALVQDDPSVQIVNNAQIWYAKQQLAGTSEANLPILSAAAPFKAGTRGDASAYTDIPAGPIAIKNVADLYLYDNVVAILKVNGAQLKEWLEMSAGQFNQVDLSSTEPQNLVNTDFRTYNFDVIDGVTYQYDITQPNKYDRDGKIVNETASRVRNLQYNGQDVTADQEFIVVTNNYRANGTFPGVREASINRLLNLENRQAIINYIIAEKVINPT
;
A
#
# COMPACT_ATOMS: atom_id res chain seq x y z
N ASN A 1 -3.67 -0.77 14.80
CA ASN A 1 -4.41 -2.00 15.27
C ASN A 1 -4.71 -1.97 16.76
N TYR A 2 -3.72 -1.72 17.65
CA TYR A 2 -3.97 -1.78 19.10
C TYR A 2 -5.09 -0.82 19.51
N LYS A 3 -4.98 0.46 19.18
CA LYS A 3 -5.97 1.49 19.51
C LYS A 3 -7.27 1.42 18.71
N SER A 4 -7.36 0.63 17.66
CA SER A 4 -8.60 0.47 16.90
C SER A 4 -9.43 -0.74 17.36
N ILE A 5 -8.76 -1.83 17.77
CA ILE A 5 -9.39 -3.13 18.02
C ILE A 5 -9.35 -3.52 19.49
N VAL A 6 -8.19 -3.38 20.15
CA VAL A 6 -7.92 -3.92 21.49
C VAL A 6 -8.25 -2.93 22.59
N ASP A 7 -7.84 -1.69 22.40
CA ASP A 7 -8.05 -0.57 23.30
C ASP A 7 -8.53 0.63 22.45
N PRO A 8 -9.80 0.62 21.99
CA PRO A 8 -10.32 1.65 21.10
C PRO A 8 -10.21 3.04 21.74
N ILE A 9 -9.83 4.01 20.91
CA ILE A 9 -9.75 5.42 21.32
C ILE A 9 -11.08 5.87 21.88
N GLU A 10 -11.08 6.38 23.12
CA GLU A 10 -12.22 6.99 23.76
C GLU A 10 -12.59 8.33 23.11
N GLU A 11 -13.80 8.81 23.34
CA GLU A 11 -14.20 10.12 22.82
C GLU A 11 -13.39 11.24 23.47
N GLY A 12 -12.69 12.04 22.65
CA GLY A 12 -11.81 13.11 23.12
C GLY A 12 -10.38 12.67 23.45
N GLU A 13 -10.07 11.37 23.39
CA GLU A 13 -8.71 10.86 23.50
C GLU A 13 -7.94 11.12 22.20
N GLN A 14 -6.77 11.74 22.30
CA GLN A 14 -5.92 11.97 21.14
C GLN A 14 -5.14 10.71 20.74
N HIS A 15 -5.15 10.40 19.44
CA HIS A 15 -4.36 9.28 18.94
C HIS A 15 -2.86 9.54 19.14
N PRO A 16 -2.07 8.60 19.73
CA PRO A 16 -0.66 8.80 20.07
C PRO A 16 0.22 9.27 18.90
N MET A 17 -0.06 8.81 17.67
CA MET A 17 0.69 9.22 16.48
C MET A 17 0.47 10.70 16.15
N TYR A 18 -0.77 11.20 16.23
CA TYR A 18 -1.04 12.63 16.00
C TYR A 18 -0.45 13.50 17.11
N ALA A 19 -0.53 13.07 18.36
CA ALA A 19 0.13 13.74 19.47
C ALA A 19 1.66 13.85 19.25
N ALA A 20 2.28 12.78 18.71
CA ALA A 20 3.70 12.79 18.37
C ALA A 20 4.02 13.76 17.23
N LEU A 21 3.25 13.76 16.15
CA LEU A 21 3.43 14.68 15.01
C LEU A 21 3.28 16.14 15.44
N GLU A 22 2.29 16.45 16.27
CA GLU A 22 2.08 17.80 16.83
C GLU A 22 3.23 18.23 17.75
N THR A 23 3.74 17.31 18.57
CA THR A 23 4.92 17.57 19.42
C THR A 23 6.16 17.89 18.58
N LEU A 24 6.28 17.32 17.39
CA LEU A 24 7.34 17.62 16.42
C LEU A 24 7.09 18.91 15.64
N GLY A 25 5.91 19.52 15.76
CA GLY A 25 5.57 20.80 15.13
C GLY A 25 5.12 20.66 13.67
N PHE A 26 4.47 19.57 13.32
CA PHE A 26 3.83 19.45 12.01
C PHE A 26 2.71 20.46 11.86
N ASP A 27 2.67 21.17 10.75
CA ASP A 27 1.68 22.22 10.47
C ASP A 27 0.40 21.68 9.84
N VAL A 28 0.51 20.65 8.99
CA VAL A 28 -0.60 20.06 8.19
C VAL A 28 -0.28 18.61 7.89
N GLY A 29 -1.30 17.78 7.85
CA GLY A 29 -1.25 16.40 7.33
C GLY A 29 -2.29 16.15 6.26
N THR A 30 -2.20 15.01 5.58
CA THR A 30 -3.24 14.49 4.69
C THR A 30 -3.61 13.07 5.07
N LEU A 31 -4.74 12.58 4.57
CA LEU A 31 -5.15 11.20 4.73
C LEU A 31 -4.47 10.33 3.68
N GLY A 32 -4.07 9.12 4.07
CA GLY A 32 -3.68 8.06 3.15
C GLY A 32 -4.76 6.99 3.04
N ASN A 33 -4.52 5.96 2.23
CA ASN A 33 -5.45 4.84 2.09
C ASN A 33 -5.63 4.05 3.39
N HIS A 34 -4.58 3.88 4.19
CA HIS A 34 -4.64 3.10 5.42
C HIS A 34 -5.42 3.77 6.56
N GLU A 35 -5.69 5.08 6.49
CA GLU A 35 -6.59 5.76 7.42
C GLU A 35 -8.03 5.22 7.36
N PHE A 36 -8.43 4.63 6.24
CA PHE A 36 -9.77 4.08 6.03
C PHE A 36 -9.94 2.62 6.50
N ASN A 37 -8.85 1.92 6.83
CA ASN A 37 -8.88 0.48 7.14
C ASN A 37 -9.76 0.08 8.34
N TYR A 38 -10.04 1.01 9.26
CA TYR A 38 -10.92 0.77 10.41
C TYR A 38 -12.28 1.48 10.30
N GLY A 39 -12.58 1.99 9.10
CA GLY A 39 -13.85 2.65 8.78
C GLY A 39 -13.94 4.09 9.22
N LEU A 40 -14.99 4.76 8.69
CA LEU A 40 -15.16 6.22 8.84
C LEU A 40 -15.38 6.65 10.28
N ALA A 41 -16.11 5.86 11.08
CA ALA A 41 -16.41 6.23 12.47
C ALA A 41 -15.15 6.28 13.35
N TYR A 42 -14.20 5.35 13.13
CA TYR A 42 -12.91 5.39 13.82
C TYR A 42 -12.05 6.56 13.34
N LEU A 43 -11.94 6.73 12.02
CA LEU A 43 -11.18 7.82 11.42
C LEU A 43 -11.68 9.20 11.91
N GLU A 44 -12.99 9.38 12.00
CA GLU A 44 -13.59 10.62 12.47
C GLU A 44 -13.24 10.94 13.93
N LYS A 45 -13.22 9.94 14.82
CA LYS A 45 -12.75 10.11 16.21
C LYS A 45 -11.31 10.61 16.25
N VAL A 46 -10.45 9.99 15.44
CA VAL A 46 -9.01 10.36 15.36
C VAL A 46 -8.84 11.79 14.85
N ILE A 47 -9.52 12.16 13.76
CA ILE A 47 -9.42 13.50 13.16
C ILE A 47 -9.91 14.59 14.11
N ARG A 48 -11.02 14.36 14.85
CA ARG A 48 -11.58 15.35 15.78
C ARG A 48 -10.62 15.75 16.91
N THR A 49 -9.69 14.87 17.26
CA THR A 49 -8.73 15.13 18.36
C THR A 49 -7.36 15.59 17.85
N ALA A 50 -7.12 15.56 16.54
CA ALA A 50 -5.92 16.14 15.94
C ALA A 50 -6.02 17.67 15.95
N ASN A 51 -5.03 18.37 16.55
CA ASN A 51 -4.98 19.84 16.55
C ASN A 51 -4.37 20.39 15.25
N MET A 52 -3.53 19.59 14.55
CA MET A 52 -3.06 19.99 13.23
C MET A 52 -4.15 19.69 12.17
N PRO A 53 -4.36 20.57 11.19
CA PRO A 53 -5.29 20.33 10.10
C PRO A 53 -4.92 19.07 9.31
N LEU A 54 -5.92 18.22 9.03
CA LEU A 54 -5.83 17.10 8.09
C LEU A 54 -6.68 17.45 6.86
N VAL A 55 -6.05 17.49 5.70
CA VAL A 55 -6.69 17.93 4.46
C VAL A 55 -6.94 16.79 3.48
N ASN A 56 -8.10 16.82 2.81
CA ASN A 56 -8.39 15.94 1.69
C ASN A 56 -9.48 16.55 0.80
N ALA A 57 -9.19 16.71 -0.50
CA ALA A 57 -10.06 17.39 -1.46
C ALA A 57 -10.82 16.44 -2.40
N ASN A 58 -10.64 15.12 -2.29
CA ASN A 58 -11.27 14.22 -3.25
C ASN A 58 -12.23 13.19 -2.65
N VAL A 59 -12.40 13.15 -1.32
CA VAL A 59 -13.39 12.30 -0.66
C VAL A 59 -14.62 13.15 -0.30
N LEU A 60 -15.80 12.77 -0.83
CA LEU A 60 -17.03 13.54 -0.74
C LEU A 60 -18.18 12.70 -0.15
N ASP A 61 -19.16 13.38 0.42
CA ASP A 61 -20.45 12.80 0.78
C ASP A 61 -21.18 12.31 -0.48
N PRO A 62 -21.73 11.09 -0.51
CA PRO A 62 -22.35 10.54 -1.71
C PRO A 62 -23.67 11.23 -2.08
N THR A 63 -24.32 11.88 -1.14
CA THR A 63 -25.64 12.52 -1.32
C THR A 63 -25.50 14.00 -1.66
N THR A 64 -24.81 14.76 -0.80
CA THR A 64 -24.67 16.22 -0.95
C THR A 64 -23.57 16.62 -1.92
N LYS A 65 -22.58 15.74 -2.14
CA LYS A 65 -21.34 16.01 -2.90
C LYS A 65 -20.43 17.03 -2.22
N ASP A 66 -20.69 17.36 -0.96
CA ASP A 66 -19.82 18.21 -0.16
C ASP A 66 -18.54 17.46 0.21
N PHE A 67 -17.48 18.20 0.50
CA PHE A 67 -16.24 17.62 1.02
C PHE A 67 -16.49 16.96 2.38
N LEU A 68 -16.12 15.70 2.51
CA LEU A 68 -16.24 14.98 3.78
C LEU A 68 -15.18 15.44 4.80
N TYR A 69 -14.04 15.89 4.32
CA TYR A 69 -12.93 16.40 5.11
C TYR A 69 -12.59 17.84 4.70
N THR A 70 -11.77 18.53 5.50
CA THR A 70 -11.27 19.86 5.15
C THR A 70 -10.52 19.81 3.80
N PRO A 71 -11.01 20.44 2.74
CA PRO A 71 -10.41 20.29 1.41
C PRO A 71 -9.04 20.94 1.28
N TYR A 72 -8.79 22.00 2.00
CA TYR A 72 -7.50 22.69 2.08
C TYR A 72 -7.42 23.56 3.34
N THR A 73 -6.22 23.97 3.69
CA THR A 73 -5.97 25.00 4.72
C THR A 73 -4.95 26.02 4.25
N ILE A 74 -4.92 27.20 4.87
CA ILE A 74 -3.90 28.22 4.62
C ILE A 74 -3.05 28.39 5.86
N VAL A 75 -1.80 27.93 5.77
CA VAL A 75 -0.80 28.06 6.83
C VAL A 75 -0.07 29.40 6.67
N LYS A 76 -0.17 30.27 7.67
CA LYS A 76 0.53 31.55 7.69
C LYS A 76 1.89 31.38 8.34
N LYS A 77 2.97 31.69 7.61
CA LYS A 77 4.33 31.68 8.14
C LYS A 77 4.90 33.11 8.10
N THR A 78 5.44 33.56 9.22
CA THR A 78 6.13 34.83 9.31
C THR A 78 7.62 34.58 9.49
N PHE A 79 8.42 35.19 8.66
CA PHE A 79 9.88 35.08 8.69
C PHE A 79 10.54 36.45 8.42
N THR A 80 11.83 36.54 8.57
CA THR A 80 12.61 37.73 8.24
C THR A 80 13.24 37.52 6.87
N ASP A 81 13.01 38.47 5.94
CA ASP A 81 13.60 38.44 4.61
C ASP A 81 15.10 38.82 4.62
N THR A 82 15.72 38.84 3.47
CA THR A 82 17.15 39.15 3.31
C THR A 82 17.48 40.62 3.63
N GLU A 83 16.47 41.48 3.68
CA GLU A 83 16.61 42.91 4.04
C GLU A 83 16.35 43.18 5.54
N GLY A 84 16.05 42.10 6.32
CA GLY A 84 15.76 42.19 7.75
C GLY A 84 14.31 42.57 8.08
N LYS A 85 13.41 42.60 7.09
CA LYS A 85 11.99 42.93 7.26
C LYS A 85 11.17 41.66 7.56
N LYS A 86 10.24 41.77 8.52
CA LYS A 86 9.27 40.72 8.77
C LYS A 86 8.23 40.65 7.63
N VAL A 87 8.11 39.50 7.02
CA VAL A 87 7.18 39.20 5.93
C VAL A 87 6.34 38.01 6.27
N THR A 88 5.13 37.94 5.72
CA THR A 88 4.21 36.82 5.89
C THR A 88 3.99 36.15 4.54
N LEU A 89 4.05 34.82 4.55
CA LEU A 89 3.72 33.95 3.41
C LEU A 89 2.53 33.09 3.80
N ASN A 90 1.51 33.07 2.94
CA ASN A 90 0.35 32.21 3.07
C ASN A 90 0.53 30.96 2.20
N VAL A 91 0.77 29.83 2.83
CA VAL A 91 0.92 28.55 2.16
C VAL A 91 -0.43 27.85 2.13
N GLY A 92 -1.05 27.79 0.96
CA GLY A 92 -2.24 26.96 0.75
C GLY A 92 -1.83 25.49 0.64
N VAL A 93 -2.42 24.64 1.45
CA VAL A 93 -2.12 23.20 1.48
C VAL A 93 -3.39 22.41 1.24
N THR A 94 -3.39 21.54 0.25
CA THR A 94 -4.47 20.57 -0.04
C THR A 94 -3.92 19.15 -0.04
N GLY A 95 -4.81 18.14 -0.02
CA GLY A 95 -4.41 16.74 -0.03
C GLY A 95 -5.35 15.86 -0.83
N ILE A 96 -4.86 14.71 -1.26
CA ILE A 96 -5.64 13.68 -1.98
C ILE A 96 -5.25 12.28 -1.54
N VAL A 97 -6.13 11.34 -1.84
CA VAL A 97 -5.94 9.89 -1.67
C VAL A 97 -6.34 9.18 -2.98
N PRO A 98 -5.78 8.00 -3.29
CA PRO A 98 -6.15 7.25 -4.48
C PRO A 98 -7.64 6.88 -4.50
N PRO A 99 -8.34 7.01 -5.64
CA PRO A 99 -9.74 6.58 -5.76
C PRO A 99 -9.95 5.09 -5.44
N GLN A 100 -8.91 4.28 -5.54
CA GLN A 100 -8.90 2.84 -5.28
C GLN A 100 -9.21 2.47 -3.83
N ILE A 101 -9.24 3.42 -2.88
CA ILE A 101 -9.73 3.15 -1.52
C ILE A 101 -11.16 2.58 -1.53
N LEU A 102 -11.98 2.93 -2.52
CA LEU A 102 -13.31 2.36 -2.70
C LEU A 102 -13.29 0.86 -2.97
N ASN A 103 -12.19 0.36 -3.53
CA ASN A 103 -11.97 -1.06 -3.77
C ASN A 103 -11.33 -1.73 -2.55
N TRP A 104 -10.24 -1.11 -2.03
CA TRP A 104 -9.46 -1.70 -0.94
C TRP A 104 -10.24 -1.77 0.37
N ASP A 105 -11.01 -0.72 0.69
CA ASP A 105 -11.82 -0.61 1.89
C ASP A 105 -13.32 -0.66 1.62
N LYS A 106 -13.71 -1.41 0.58
CA LYS A 106 -15.10 -1.53 0.11
C LYS A 106 -16.09 -1.81 1.25
N ALA A 107 -15.76 -2.72 2.16
CA ALA A 107 -16.61 -3.08 3.30
C ALA A 107 -16.99 -1.88 4.19
N TYR A 108 -16.11 -0.88 4.26
CA TYR A 108 -16.30 0.31 5.08
C TYR A 108 -16.83 1.51 4.31
N LEU A 109 -16.55 1.61 3.02
CA LEU A 109 -16.73 2.82 2.21
C LEU A 109 -17.87 2.74 1.19
N GLU A 110 -18.28 1.53 0.74
CA GLU A 110 -19.31 1.36 -0.29
C GLU A 110 -20.62 2.05 0.10
N GLY A 111 -21.10 2.95 -0.76
CA GLY A 111 -22.31 3.73 -0.54
C GLY A 111 -22.24 4.82 0.51
N LYS A 112 -21.10 4.96 1.23
CA LYS A 112 -20.92 5.96 2.29
C LYS A 112 -20.07 7.14 1.86
N VAL A 113 -19.26 6.99 0.82
CA VAL A 113 -18.44 8.05 0.23
C VAL A 113 -18.39 7.88 -1.28
N ILE A 114 -18.06 8.96 -1.96
CA ILE A 114 -17.53 8.94 -3.32
C ILE A 114 -16.12 9.51 -3.32
N VAL A 115 -15.25 9.01 -4.18
CA VAL A 115 -13.89 9.52 -4.33
C VAL A 115 -13.73 9.98 -5.77
N ARG A 116 -13.46 11.29 -5.93
CA ARG A 116 -13.22 11.89 -7.22
C ARG A 116 -11.84 11.53 -7.75
N ASP A 117 -11.66 11.65 -9.05
CA ASP A 117 -10.33 11.68 -9.64
C ASP A 117 -9.43 12.70 -8.91
N ALA A 118 -8.22 12.29 -8.56
CA ALA A 118 -7.34 13.07 -7.71
C ALA A 118 -6.77 14.31 -8.44
N VAL A 119 -6.48 14.19 -9.75
CA VAL A 119 -5.95 15.28 -10.57
C VAL A 119 -7.01 16.36 -10.77
N GLU A 120 -8.26 15.95 -11.08
CA GLU A 120 -9.37 16.88 -11.22
C GLU A 120 -9.69 17.60 -9.91
N ALA A 121 -9.69 16.89 -8.79
CA ALA A 121 -9.94 17.47 -7.48
C ALA A 121 -8.92 18.56 -7.12
N VAL A 122 -7.63 18.31 -7.36
CA VAL A 122 -6.58 19.32 -7.15
C VAL A 122 -6.74 20.49 -8.11
N ARG A 123 -6.99 20.24 -9.40
CA ARG A 123 -7.21 21.31 -10.40
C ARG A 123 -8.32 22.26 -9.99
N ASP A 124 -9.44 21.70 -9.52
CA ASP A 124 -10.64 22.46 -9.19
C ASP A 124 -10.49 23.28 -7.90
N ILE A 125 -9.68 22.84 -6.93
CA ILE A 125 -9.52 23.54 -5.64
C ILE A 125 -8.49 24.67 -5.67
N ILE A 126 -7.50 24.64 -6.59
CA ILE A 126 -6.45 25.66 -6.70
C ILE A 126 -7.00 27.09 -6.82
N PRO A 127 -7.98 27.40 -7.72
CA PRO A 127 -8.53 28.76 -7.83
C PRO A 127 -9.10 29.24 -6.50
N THR A 128 -9.86 28.42 -5.79
CA THR A 128 -10.46 28.76 -4.50
C THR A 128 -9.38 29.03 -3.44
N MET A 129 -8.30 28.24 -3.40
CA MET A 129 -7.18 28.50 -2.50
C MET A 129 -6.51 29.86 -2.78
N ARG A 130 -6.30 30.19 -4.06
CA ARG A 130 -5.73 31.48 -4.49
C ARG A 130 -6.64 32.66 -4.16
N GLU A 131 -7.93 32.55 -4.41
CA GLU A 131 -8.95 33.55 -4.05
C GLU A 131 -9.00 33.80 -2.52
N ASN A 132 -8.78 32.75 -1.73
CA ASN A 132 -8.70 32.85 -0.28
C ASN A 132 -7.31 33.26 0.24
N GLY A 133 -6.43 33.71 -0.66
CA GLY A 133 -5.17 34.39 -0.32
C GLY A 133 -3.95 33.49 -0.20
N ALA A 134 -3.96 32.28 -0.77
CA ALA A 134 -2.76 31.45 -0.85
C ALA A 134 -1.72 32.09 -1.79
N ASP A 135 -0.54 32.38 -1.26
CA ASP A 135 0.61 32.90 -2.03
C ASP A 135 1.30 31.78 -2.80
N ILE A 136 1.39 30.58 -2.22
CA ILE A 136 1.89 29.35 -2.84
C ILE A 136 0.93 28.20 -2.54
N VAL A 137 0.91 27.19 -3.42
CA VAL A 137 0.07 25.98 -3.29
C VAL A 137 0.97 24.75 -3.17
N LEU A 138 0.87 24.09 -2.05
CA LEU A 138 1.48 22.81 -1.76
C LEU A 138 0.43 21.69 -1.83
N VAL A 139 0.71 20.62 -2.54
CA VAL A 139 -0.15 19.43 -2.58
C VAL A 139 0.50 18.29 -1.80
N LEU A 140 -0.21 17.78 -0.80
CA LEU A 140 0.10 16.54 -0.09
C LEU A 140 -0.60 15.40 -0.81
N SER A 141 0.10 14.76 -1.73
CA SER A 141 -0.44 13.71 -2.57
C SER A 141 -0.16 12.33 -1.97
N HIS A 142 -1.14 11.73 -1.26
CA HIS A 142 -0.99 10.33 -0.87
C HIS A 142 -1.23 9.43 -2.09
N SER A 143 -0.35 9.54 -3.08
CA SER A 143 -0.34 8.84 -4.36
C SER A 143 1.11 8.75 -4.81
N GLY A 144 1.49 7.67 -5.51
CA GLY A 144 2.80 7.58 -6.15
C GLY A 144 2.97 8.57 -7.28
N ILE A 145 4.18 8.70 -7.79
CA ILE A 145 4.46 9.61 -8.92
C ILE A 145 3.76 9.14 -10.20
N GLY A 146 3.70 7.83 -10.45
CA GLY A 146 3.10 7.29 -11.68
C GLY A 146 4.02 7.40 -12.89
N ASP A 147 3.43 7.59 -14.06
CA ASP A 147 4.12 7.79 -15.32
C ASP A 147 3.69 9.11 -16.00
N ASP A 148 4.12 9.36 -17.23
CA ASP A 148 3.82 10.59 -17.97
C ASP A 148 2.54 10.52 -18.83
N GLN A 149 1.77 9.43 -18.72
CA GLN A 149 0.45 9.28 -19.34
C GLN A 149 -0.64 9.47 -18.28
N TYR A 150 -1.73 10.10 -18.63
CA TYR A 150 -2.84 10.33 -17.68
C TYR A 150 -4.08 9.53 -18.09
N GLU A 151 -4.57 8.73 -17.15
CA GLU A 151 -5.87 8.08 -17.25
C GLU A 151 -6.74 8.51 -16.04
N VAL A 152 -8.02 8.84 -16.31
CA VAL A 152 -8.93 9.26 -15.24
C VAL A 152 -9.12 8.13 -14.22
N GLY A 153 -8.96 8.45 -12.95
CA GLY A 153 -9.10 7.49 -11.84
C GLY A 153 -7.84 6.68 -11.54
N GLU A 154 -6.68 7.07 -12.06
CA GLU A 154 -5.41 6.42 -11.75
C GLU A 154 -5.06 6.47 -10.26
N GLU A 155 -4.34 5.43 -9.82
CA GLU A 155 -3.83 5.30 -8.45
C GLU A 155 -2.64 6.23 -8.18
N ASN A 156 -1.72 6.34 -9.14
CA ASN A 156 -0.46 7.04 -8.98
C ASN A 156 -0.36 8.22 -9.94
N VAL A 157 -0.65 9.42 -9.45
CA VAL A 157 -0.85 10.64 -10.26
C VAL A 157 0.03 11.82 -9.83
N GLY A 158 1.10 11.58 -9.08
CA GLY A 158 2.00 12.64 -8.62
C GLY A 158 2.66 13.40 -9.76
N TYR A 159 2.94 12.73 -10.89
CA TYR A 159 3.44 13.37 -12.11
C TYR A 159 2.43 14.37 -12.68
N GLN A 160 1.18 13.96 -12.82
CA GLN A 160 0.10 14.78 -13.37
C GLN A 160 -0.20 15.97 -12.45
N ILE A 161 -0.23 15.75 -11.12
CA ILE A 161 -0.42 16.82 -10.13
C ILE A 161 0.70 17.86 -10.20
N ALA A 162 1.96 17.42 -10.30
CA ALA A 162 3.10 18.32 -10.45
C ALA A 162 3.07 19.12 -11.78
N SER A 163 2.36 18.62 -12.78
CA SER A 163 2.18 19.26 -14.08
C SER A 163 1.03 20.28 -14.14
N LEU A 164 0.22 20.36 -13.06
CA LEU A 164 -0.91 21.31 -13.01
C LEU A 164 -0.41 22.75 -12.85
N SER A 165 -1.02 23.64 -13.63
CA SER A 165 -0.80 25.08 -13.47
C SER A 165 -1.28 25.55 -12.10
N GLY A 166 -0.43 26.31 -11.39
CA GLY A 166 -0.76 26.86 -10.07
C GLY A 166 -0.32 26.01 -8.88
N VAL A 167 0.23 24.82 -9.11
CA VAL A 167 0.92 24.01 -8.09
C VAL A 167 2.38 24.47 -7.99
N ASP A 168 2.84 24.82 -6.77
CA ASP A 168 4.20 25.29 -6.51
C ASP A 168 5.11 24.21 -5.94
N ALA A 169 4.55 23.19 -5.27
CA ALA A 169 5.29 22.06 -4.73
C ALA A 169 4.39 20.85 -4.50
N VAL A 170 4.95 19.64 -4.55
CA VAL A 170 4.22 18.38 -4.29
C VAL A 170 5.03 17.48 -3.35
N ILE A 171 4.38 16.98 -2.32
CA ILE A 171 4.89 15.89 -1.47
C ILE A 171 4.06 14.66 -1.81
N THR A 172 4.72 13.60 -2.30
CA THR A 172 4.09 12.34 -2.69
C THR A 172 4.42 11.21 -1.72
N GLY A 173 3.70 10.10 -1.83
CA GLY A 173 3.89 8.92 -0.98
C GLY A 173 3.36 7.64 -1.59
N HIS A 174 2.64 6.83 -0.82
CA HIS A 174 1.87 5.66 -1.21
C HIS A 174 2.71 4.51 -1.85
N SER A 175 3.43 4.75 -2.94
CA SER A 175 4.21 3.72 -3.64
C SER A 175 5.50 3.31 -2.93
N HIS A 176 5.85 3.95 -1.80
CA HIS A 176 7.04 3.68 -0.99
C HIS A 176 8.36 3.85 -1.76
N ALA A 177 8.36 4.54 -2.88
CA ALA A 177 9.56 4.80 -3.66
C ALA A 177 10.32 6.04 -3.14
N GLU A 178 11.54 6.21 -3.64
CA GLU A 178 12.39 7.36 -3.35
C GLU A 178 12.44 8.30 -4.58
N PHE A 179 12.21 9.58 -4.35
CA PHE A 179 12.38 10.64 -5.33
C PHE A 179 12.73 11.96 -4.66
N PRO A 180 13.71 12.72 -5.18
CA PRO A 180 14.54 12.42 -6.35
C PRO A 180 15.59 11.36 -6.09
N GLY A 181 16.18 10.84 -7.16
CA GLY A 181 17.38 10.01 -7.13
C GLY A 181 18.66 10.83 -6.99
N THR A 182 19.79 10.20 -7.28
CA THR A 182 21.10 10.84 -7.38
C THR A 182 21.71 10.57 -8.76
N ALA A 183 22.79 11.25 -9.09
CA ALA A 183 23.51 10.99 -10.34
C ALA A 183 24.06 9.55 -10.43
N GLU A 184 24.46 8.98 -9.27
CA GLU A 184 24.97 7.61 -9.14
C GLU A 184 23.86 6.57 -9.09
N LYS A 185 22.68 6.95 -8.57
CA LYS A 185 21.50 6.10 -8.46
C LYS A 185 20.26 6.89 -8.87
N PRO A 186 19.98 7.01 -10.18
CA PRO A 186 18.78 7.67 -10.66
C PRO A 186 17.51 6.99 -10.13
N SER A 187 16.45 7.77 -9.91
CA SER A 187 15.15 7.22 -9.56
C SER A 187 14.53 6.47 -10.74
N PHE A 188 13.56 5.60 -10.45
CA PHE A 188 12.78 4.93 -11.50
C PHE A 188 12.10 5.92 -12.47
N TYR A 189 11.81 7.12 -12.00
CA TYR A 189 11.05 8.16 -12.73
C TYR A 189 11.93 9.00 -13.67
N ALA A 190 13.25 8.92 -13.54
CA ALA A 190 14.20 9.69 -14.37
C ALA A 190 14.04 9.48 -15.90
N LYS A 191 13.39 8.40 -16.29
CA LYS A 191 13.11 8.03 -17.70
C LYS A 191 11.98 8.82 -18.34
N TYR A 192 11.11 9.46 -17.54
CA TYR A 192 9.93 10.17 -18.05
C TYR A 192 10.28 11.60 -18.49
N SER A 193 9.55 12.09 -19.50
CA SER A 193 9.74 13.44 -20.01
C SER A 193 9.50 14.49 -18.91
N GLY A 194 10.27 15.57 -18.91
CA GLY A 194 10.12 16.67 -17.94
C GLY A 194 10.59 16.35 -16.51
N VAL A 195 11.13 15.15 -16.24
CA VAL A 195 11.70 14.79 -14.93
C VAL A 195 13.16 15.25 -14.85
N ASP A 196 13.44 16.15 -13.93
CA ASP A 196 14.79 16.55 -13.49
C ASP A 196 15.09 15.85 -12.16
N ASP A 197 15.63 14.65 -12.25
CA ASP A 197 15.90 13.79 -11.10
C ASP A 197 17.01 14.33 -10.18
N THR A 198 17.89 15.22 -10.70
CA THR A 198 18.97 15.83 -9.93
C THR A 198 18.47 16.96 -9.01
N ASN A 199 17.50 17.75 -9.48
CA ASN A 199 16.91 18.85 -8.73
C ASN A 199 15.56 18.50 -8.13
N GLY A 200 15.07 17.24 -8.31
CA GLY A 200 13.81 16.76 -7.78
C GLY A 200 12.62 17.50 -8.35
N LYS A 201 12.54 17.64 -9.70
CA LYS A 201 11.44 18.37 -10.34
C LYS A 201 10.74 17.51 -11.38
N ILE A 202 9.46 17.77 -11.53
CA ILE A 202 8.62 17.24 -12.61
C ILE A 202 7.96 18.42 -13.30
N ASN A 203 8.22 18.62 -14.59
CA ASN A 203 7.76 19.77 -15.38
C ASN A 203 8.02 21.14 -14.70
N GLY A 204 9.15 21.25 -13.99
CA GLY A 204 9.58 22.46 -13.29
C GLY A 204 9.09 22.57 -11.85
N THR A 205 8.09 21.81 -11.42
CA THR A 205 7.55 21.77 -10.05
C THR A 205 8.41 20.88 -9.17
N PRO A 206 8.88 21.32 -7.99
CA PRO A 206 9.63 20.48 -7.07
C PRO A 206 8.72 19.44 -6.43
N VAL A 207 9.19 18.19 -6.43
CA VAL A 207 8.48 17.01 -5.93
C VAL A 207 9.39 16.21 -5.03
N THR A 208 8.87 15.65 -3.95
CA THR A 208 9.60 14.68 -3.12
C THR A 208 8.74 13.49 -2.76
N MET A 209 9.37 12.30 -2.73
CA MET A 209 8.83 11.07 -2.17
C MET A 209 9.89 10.43 -1.28
N ALA A 210 9.62 10.35 0.01
CA ALA A 210 10.61 10.07 1.05
C ALA A 210 10.64 8.60 1.49
N GLY A 211 10.45 7.65 0.57
CA GLY A 211 10.53 6.22 0.89
C GLY A 211 9.41 5.74 1.81
N LYS A 212 9.77 5.03 2.87
CA LYS A 212 8.80 4.39 3.79
C LYS A 212 9.36 4.30 5.23
N TYR A 213 8.46 4.08 6.19
CA TYR A 213 8.81 3.80 7.59
C TYR A 213 9.65 4.88 8.28
N GLY A 214 9.66 6.10 7.75
CA GLY A 214 10.48 7.19 8.29
C GLY A 214 11.97 7.05 8.00
N ASP A 215 12.36 6.32 6.98
CA ASP A 215 13.75 6.10 6.59
C ASP A 215 14.38 7.32 5.88
N HIS A 216 13.57 8.23 5.39
CA HIS A 216 14.01 9.47 4.75
C HIS A 216 13.16 10.66 5.19
N LEU A 217 13.75 11.86 5.09
CA LEU A 217 13.08 13.14 5.19
C LEU A 217 13.07 13.83 3.82
N GLY A 218 11.87 14.16 3.31
CA GLY A 218 11.72 14.97 2.10
C GLY A 218 11.94 16.45 2.43
N VAL A 219 12.70 17.15 1.58
CA VAL A 219 12.99 18.57 1.70
C VAL A 219 12.70 19.25 0.38
N ILE A 220 11.94 20.35 0.43
CA ILE A 220 11.69 21.23 -0.72
C ILE A 220 12.13 22.62 -0.36
N ASP A 221 13.08 23.17 -1.11
CA ASP A 221 13.57 24.54 -0.99
C ASP A 221 12.93 25.41 -2.09
N LEU A 222 12.27 26.50 -1.70
CA LEU A 222 11.71 27.50 -2.59
C LEU A 222 12.41 28.85 -2.32
N ASN A 223 13.02 29.44 -3.35
CA ASN A 223 13.50 30.80 -3.29
C ASN A 223 12.39 31.73 -3.82
N LEU A 224 11.91 32.61 -2.95
CA LEU A 224 10.76 33.45 -3.22
C LEU A 224 11.17 34.92 -3.28
N VAL A 225 10.58 35.65 -4.21
CA VAL A 225 10.69 37.13 -4.32
C VAL A 225 9.31 37.73 -4.26
N PHE A 226 9.14 38.78 -3.40
CA PHE A 226 7.91 39.54 -3.36
C PHE A 226 8.04 40.75 -4.30
N LYS A 227 7.25 40.77 -5.36
CA LYS A 227 7.24 41.84 -6.35
C LYS A 227 5.81 42.10 -6.83
N ASP A 228 5.47 43.38 -7.00
CA ASP A 228 4.18 43.85 -7.48
C ASP A 228 2.98 43.25 -6.69
N GLY A 229 3.14 43.13 -5.36
CA GLY A 229 2.13 42.61 -4.45
C GLY A 229 1.97 41.09 -4.47
N LYS A 230 2.86 40.33 -5.13
CA LYS A 230 2.81 38.88 -5.24
C LYS A 230 4.14 38.22 -4.91
N TRP A 231 4.04 37.01 -4.34
CA TRP A 231 5.17 36.12 -4.22
C TRP A 231 5.40 35.35 -5.52
N THR A 232 6.65 35.22 -5.92
CA THR A 232 7.05 34.47 -7.11
C THR A 232 8.23 33.58 -6.78
N THR A 233 8.14 32.30 -7.15
CA THR A 233 9.26 31.35 -7.02
C THR A 233 10.28 31.63 -8.12
N THR A 234 11.50 32.01 -7.73
CA THR A 234 12.59 32.26 -8.68
C THR A 234 13.45 31.04 -8.94
N SER A 235 13.57 30.16 -7.96
CA SER A 235 14.20 28.85 -8.10
C SER A 235 13.65 27.89 -7.05
N SER A 236 13.73 26.61 -7.32
CA SER A 236 13.29 25.55 -6.41
C SER A 236 14.17 24.32 -6.54
N LYS A 237 14.20 23.50 -5.51
CA LYS A 237 14.86 22.20 -5.50
C LYS A 237 14.16 21.30 -4.49
N ALA A 238 14.06 20.01 -4.83
CA ALA A 238 13.68 18.98 -3.86
C ALA A 238 14.84 18.00 -3.63
N ALA A 239 14.87 17.40 -2.46
CA ALA A 239 15.84 16.39 -2.05
C ALA A 239 15.22 15.44 -1.03
N ILE A 240 15.77 14.25 -0.89
CA ILE A 240 15.52 13.35 0.23
C ILE A 240 16.79 13.21 1.07
N ARG A 241 16.64 13.12 2.39
CA ARG A 241 17.74 12.92 3.34
C ARG A 241 17.51 11.64 4.09
N LYS A 242 18.41 10.69 3.96
CA LYS A 242 18.35 9.44 4.69
C LYS A 242 18.49 9.66 6.19
N ILE A 243 17.63 9.01 6.96
CA ILE A 243 17.68 8.99 8.42
C ILE A 243 18.65 7.89 8.87
N ASP A 244 19.46 8.17 9.89
CA ASP A 244 20.27 7.15 10.55
C ASP A 244 19.39 6.30 11.46
N THR A 245 18.81 5.24 10.90
CA THR A 245 17.92 4.31 11.59
C THR A 245 18.63 3.46 12.67
N LYS A 246 19.98 3.52 12.72
CA LYS A 246 20.79 2.84 13.75
C LYS A 246 21.15 3.79 14.90
N SER A 247 20.81 5.06 14.81
CA SER A 247 21.04 6.03 15.88
C SER A 247 20.26 5.65 17.14
N SER A 248 20.90 5.71 18.27
CA SER A 248 20.25 5.58 19.59
C SER A 248 19.69 6.93 20.09
N VAL A 249 19.91 8.00 19.35
CA VAL A 249 19.42 9.35 19.70
C VAL A 249 17.97 9.47 19.25
N ALA A 250 17.08 9.75 20.19
CA ALA A 250 15.67 9.99 19.93
C ALA A 250 15.18 11.19 20.73
N ASP A 251 14.09 11.81 20.27
CA ASP A 251 13.45 12.91 21.02
C ASP A 251 12.78 12.35 22.29
N GLY A 252 13.28 12.78 23.47
CA GLY A 252 12.74 12.32 24.75
C GLY A 252 11.26 12.62 24.94
N ARG A 253 10.75 13.73 24.38
CA ARG A 253 9.32 14.08 24.45
C ARG A 253 8.45 13.03 23.74
N ILE A 254 8.91 12.52 22.58
CA ILE A 254 8.19 11.49 21.82
C ILE A 254 8.25 10.15 22.54
N ILE A 255 9.41 9.79 23.12
CA ILE A 255 9.55 8.58 23.93
C ILE A 255 8.58 8.59 25.10
N ASP A 256 8.54 9.68 25.86
CA ASP A 256 7.67 9.81 27.03
C ASP A 256 6.17 9.75 26.65
N LEU A 257 5.80 10.45 25.58
CA LEU A 257 4.44 10.50 25.07
C LEU A 257 3.95 9.12 24.59
N ALA A 258 4.79 8.40 23.86
CA ALA A 258 4.41 7.11 23.28
C ALA A 258 4.54 5.93 24.26
N LYS A 259 5.19 6.11 25.40
CA LYS A 259 5.64 5.06 26.32
C LYS A 259 4.53 4.10 26.74
N GLU A 260 3.39 4.61 27.15
CA GLU A 260 2.27 3.79 27.62
C GLU A 260 1.68 2.97 26.48
N ALA A 261 1.28 3.61 25.39
CA ALA A 261 0.74 2.94 24.21
C ALA A 261 1.72 1.92 23.61
N HIS A 262 3.03 2.23 23.62
CA HIS A 262 4.08 1.32 23.20
C HIS A 262 4.15 0.07 24.09
N ASN A 263 4.18 0.24 25.41
CA ASN A 263 4.29 -0.87 26.35
C ASN A 263 3.06 -1.80 26.29
N GLU A 264 1.86 -1.23 26.21
CA GLU A 264 0.62 -2.01 26.08
C GLU A 264 0.55 -2.74 24.73
N THR A 265 1.00 -2.09 23.65
CA THR A 265 1.13 -2.76 22.34
C THR A 265 2.11 -3.93 22.41
N ILE A 266 3.29 -3.76 23.02
CA ILE A 266 4.27 -4.84 23.19
C ILE A 266 3.68 -5.99 24.00
N LYS A 267 2.98 -5.70 25.09
CA LYS A 267 2.31 -6.71 25.92
C LYS A 267 1.28 -7.50 25.12
N TYR A 268 0.45 -6.79 24.34
CA TYR A 268 -0.55 -7.42 23.47
C TYR A 268 0.08 -8.30 22.41
N VAL A 269 1.01 -7.78 21.61
CA VAL A 269 1.57 -8.52 20.48
C VAL A 269 2.46 -9.72 20.89
N ARG A 270 2.88 -9.79 22.15
CA ARG A 270 3.61 -10.92 22.72
C ARG A 270 2.72 -12.02 23.29
N GLN A 271 1.41 -11.86 23.28
CA GLN A 271 0.49 -12.92 23.73
C GLN A 271 0.65 -14.14 22.83
N GLN A 272 0.85 -15.29 23.45
CA GLN A 272 0.95 -16.56 22.75
C GLN A 272 -0.43 -16.98 22.22
N VAL A 273 -0.46 -17.44 20.99
CA VAL A 273 -1.67 -17.93 20.30
C VAL A 273 -1.61 -19.42 19.95
N GLY A 274 -0.43 -20.01 19.97
CA GLY A 274 -0.20 -21.44 19.72
C GLY A 274 1.28 -21.77 19.71
N GLU A 275 1.64 -22.90 19.11
CA GLU A 275 3.01 -23.39 18.99
C GLU A 275 3.26 -23.95 17.59
N THR A 276 4.53 -23.99 17.17
CA THR A 276 4.96 -24.68 15.95
C THR A 276 6.03 -25.74 16.26
N THR A 277 5.92 -26.89 15.63
CA THR A 277 6.86 -28.03 15.84
C THR A 277 8.20 -27.82 15.14
N ALA A 278 8.26 -26.95 14.11
CA ALA A 278 9.47 -26.63 13.35
C ALA A 278 9.46 -25.14 12.97
N PRO A 279 10.60 -24.56 12.54
CA PRO A 279 10.64 -23.18 12.10
C PRO A 279 9.70 -22.90 10.92
N ILE A 280 9.07 -21.72 10.93
CA ILE A 280 8.29 -21.18 9.79
C ILE A 280 9.06 -19.98 9.28
N ASN A 281 9.64 -20.09 8.09
CA ASN A 281 10.37 -18.99 7.48
C ASN A 281 10.03 -18.86 5.99
N SER A 282 10.38 -17.71 5.39
CA SER A 282 10.08 -17.37 4.00
C SER A 282 11.33 -17.29 3.11
N PHE A 283 12.43 -17.91 3.53
CA PHE A 283 13.72 -17.80 2.83
C PHE A 283 13.66 -18.29 1.38
N PHE A 284 12.83 -19.27 1.09
CA PHE A 284 12.68 -19.87 -0.24
C PHE A 284 11.29 -19.67 -0.85
N ALA A 285 10.43 -18.85 -0.22
CA ALA A 285 9.04 -18.67 -0.61
C ALA A 285 8.83 -18.15 -2.07
N LEU A 286 9.87 -17.60 -2.70
CA LEU A 286 9.82 -17.15 -4.09
C LEU A 286 10.13 -18.24 -5.12
N VAL A 287 10.64 -19.40 -4.69
CA VAL A 287 11.18 -20.41 -5.63
C VAL A 287 10.69 -21.82 -5.36
N GLN A 288 10.04 -22.06 -4.23
CA GLN A 288 9.48 -23.37 -3.88
C GLN A 288 8.27 -23.23 -2.96
N ASP A 289 7.58 -24.34 -2.72
CA ASP A 289 6.54 -24.43 -1.70
C ASP A 289 7.13 -24.12 -0.31
N ASP A 290 6.40 -23.35 0.49
CA ASP A 290 6.98 -22.71 1.67
C ASP A 290 5.97 -22.65 2.83
N PRO A 291 6.37 -23.08 4.04
CA PRO A 291 5.47 -23.13 5.18
C PRO A 291 4.91 -21.77 5.60
N SER A 292 5.60 -20.66 5.31
CA SER A 292 5.09 -19.32 5.64
C SER A 292 3.89 -18.93 4.77
N VAL A 293 3.82 -19.41 3.53
CA VAL A 293 2.68 -19.22 2.62
C VAL A 293 1.60 -20.27 2.90
N GLN A 294 2.01 -21.51 3.18
CA GLN A 294 1.09 -22.61 3.43
C GLN A 294 0.20 -22.37 4.66
N ILE A 295 0.75 -21.84 5.76
CA ILE A 295 -0.07 -21.53 6.95
C ILE A 295 -1.14 -20.47 6.67
N VAL A 296 -0.85 -19.49 5.80
CA VAL A 296 -1.83 -18.48 5.38
C VAL A 296 -2.94 -19.16 4.57
N ASN A 297 -2.59 -19.99 3.60
CA ASN A 297 -3.54 -20.74 2.79
C ASN A 297 -4.43 -21.65 3.65
N ASN A 298 -3.85 -22.40 4.58
CA ASN A 298 -4.58 -23.27 5.51
C ASN A 298 -5.61 -22.48 6.32
N ALA A 299 -5.21 -21.33 6.88
CA ALA A 299 -6.07 -20.48 7.69
C ALA A 299 -7.23 -19.89 6.86
N GLN A 300 -6.96 -19.45 5.63
CA GLN A 300 -7.97 -18.94 4.71
C GLN A 300 -9.00 -20.01 4.36
N ILE A 301 -8.56 -21.23 3.99
CA ILE A 301 -9.45 -22.37 3.71
C ILE A 301 -10.27 -22.76 4.95
N TRP A 302 -9.62 -22.85 6.12
CA TRP A 302 -10.27 -23.17 7.38
C TRP A 302 -11.39 -22.19 7.71
N TYR A 303 -11.14 -20.91 7.59
CA TYR A 303 -12.13 -19.87 7.84
C TYR A 303 -13.27 -19.88 6.79
N ALA A 304 -12.92 -19.97 5.51
CA ALA A 304 -13.91 -19.99 4.43
C ALA A 304 -14.85 -21.20 4.54
N LYS A 305 -14.36 -22.38 4.90
CA LYS A 305 -15.20 -23.57 5.13
C LYS A 305 -16.27 -23.33 6.18
N GLN A 306 -15.96 -22.58 7.24
CA GLN A 306 -16.93 -22.26 8.29
C GLN A 306 -17.97 -21.26 7.78
N GLN A 307 -17.53 -20.23 7.06
CA GLN A 307 -18.42 -19.18 6.54
C GLN A 307 -19.33 -19.65 5.42
N LEU A 308 -18.90 -20.65 4.65
CA LEU A 308 -19.67 -21.20 3.52
C LEU A 308 -20.56 -22.37 3.94
N ALA A 309 -20.44 -22.87 5.17
CA ALA A 309 -21.27 -23.99 5.64
C ALA A 309 -22.76 -23.68 5.46
N GLY A 310 -23.46 -24.58 4.75
CA GLY A 310 -24.90 -24.44 4.45
C GLY A 310 -25.23 -23.55 3.25
N THR A 311 -24.25 -23.00 2.57
CA THR A 311 -24.45 -22.26 1.31
C THR A 311 -24.25 -23.18 0.08
N SER A 312 -24.67 -22.74 -1.10
CA SER A 312 -24.46 -23.47 -2.35
C SER A 312 -22.97 -23.59 -2.69
N GLU A 313 -22.17 -22.60 -2.33
CA GLU A 313 -20.73 -22.55 -2.58
C GLU A 313 -19.95 -23.60 -1.79
N ALA A 314 -20.50 -24.08 -0.66
CA ALA A 314 -19.88 -25.17 0.13
C ALA A 314 -19.69 -26.48 -0.64
N ASN A 315 -20.43 -26.67 -1.74
CA ASN A 315 -20.34 -27.86 -2.59
C ASN A 315 -19.23 -27.77 -3.65
N LEU A 316 -18.62 -26.61 -3.82
CA LEU A 316 -17.51 -26.40 -4.76
C LEU A 316 -16.17 -26.68 -4.08
N PRO A 317 -15.15 -27.11 -4.85
CA PRO A 317 -13.79 -27.19 -4.34
C PRO A 317 -13.32 -25.80 -3.81
N ILE A 318 -12.77 -25.79 -2.59
CA ILE A 318 -12.26 -24.57 -1.97
C ILE A 318 -10.74 -24.59 -2.05
N LEU A 319 -10.18 -23.66 -2.81
CA LEU A 319 -8.76 -23.37 -2.97
C LEU A 319 -8.42 -22.11 -2.20
N SER A 320 -7.13 -21.82 -2.04
CA SER A 320 -6.66 -20.58 -1.43
C SER A 320 -5.50 -19.99 -2.20
N ALA A 321 -5.46 -18.68 -2.33
CA ALA A 321 -4.38 -17.93 -2.95
C ALA A 321 -3.74 -16.97 -1.93
N ALA A 322 -2.42 -17.11 -1.71
CA ALA A 322 -1.63 -16.27 -0.84
C ALA A 322 -0.27 -15.97 -1.45
N ALA A 323 0.28 -14.79 -1.16
CA ALA A 323 1.57 -14.34 -1.66
C ALA A 323 2.57 -14.17 -0.52
N PRO A 324 3.89 -14.41 -0.75
CA PRO A 324 4.93 -14.15 0.23
C PRO A 324 5.21 -12.65 0.32
N PHE A 325 4.78 -12.00 1.40
CA PHE A 325 4.96 -10.56 1.57
C PHE A 325 6.36 -10.14 2.01
N LYS A 326 7.05 -11.00 2.79
CA LYS A 326 8.42 -10.79 3.26
C LYS A 326 9.32 -11.91 2.72
N ALA A 327 10.01 -11.64 1.64
CA ALA A 327 10.85 -12.64 0.95
C ALA A 327 12.14 -12.02 0.39
N GLY A 328 12.79 -11.10 1.14
CA GLY A 328 14.07 -10.50 0.80
C GLY A 328 14.05 -9.58 -0.41
N THR A 329 12.91 -8.97 -0.72
CA THR A 329 12.70 -8.15 -1.93
C THR A 329 12.41 -6.69 -1.60
N ARG A 330 12.12 -5.87 -2.63
CA ARG A 330 11.77 -4.45 -2.50
C ARG A 330 12.88 -3.62 -1.85
N GLY A 331 14.14 -3.96 -2.15
CA GLY A 331 15.32 -3.25 -1.67
C GLY A 331 15.77 -3.62 -0.26
N ASP A 332 15.11 -4.57 0.40
CA ASP A 332 15.50 -5.08 1.71
C ASP A 332 15.77 -6.59 1.66
N ALA A 333 17.01 -6.95 1.37
CA ALA A 333 17.46 -8.33 1.30
C ALA A 333 17.45 -9.06 2.66
N SER A 334 17.15 -8.38 3.75
CA SER A 334 17.05 -8.97 5.11
C SER A 334 15.60 -9.16 5.56
N ALA A 335 14.61 -8.66 4.81
CA ALA A 335 13.21 -8.72 5.16
C ALA A 335 12.59 -10.09 4.89
N TYR A 336 12.83 -11.04 5.78
CA TYR A 336 12.18 -12.35 5.77
C TYR A 336 11.30 -12.55 7.00
N THR A 337 10.27 -13.40 6.87
CA THR A 337 9.61 -14.03 8.02
C THR A 337 10.54 -15.12 8.54
N ASP A 338 10.79 -15.13 9.87
CA ASP A 338 11.60 -16.15 10.52
C ASP A 338 11.07 -16.39 11.95
N ILE A 339 10.24 -17.43 12.08
CA ILE A 339 9.59 -17.82 13.32
C ILE A 339 10.24 -19.12 13.77
N PRO A 340 10.95 -19.14 14.92
CA PRO A 340 11.58 -20.37 15.42
C PRO A 340 10.54 -21.39 15.88
N ALA A 341 10.93 -22.65 15.96
CA ALA A 341 10.12 -23.69 16.60
C ALA A 341 9.79 -23.31 18.05
N GLY A 342 8.58 -23.64 18.50
CA GLY A 342 8.06 -23.33 19.83
C GLY A 342 6.90 -22.34 19.80
N PRO A 343 6.75 -21.44 20.79
CA PRO A 343 5.61 -20.56 20.93
C PRO A 343 5.43 -19.60 19.75
N ILE A 344 4.20 -19.49 19.25
CA ILE A 344 3.77 -18.49 18.27
C ILE A 344 2.99 -17.39 19.01
N ALA A 345 3.41 -16.14 18.87
CA ALA A 345 2.72 -14.97 19.41
C ALA A 345 2.04 -14.16 18.29
N ILE A 346 1.15 -13.24 18.66
CA ILE A 346 0.46 -12.34 17.71
C ILE A 346 1.45 -11.61 16.79
N LYS A 347 2.61 -11.17 17.33
CA LYS A 347 3.66 -10.52 16.53
C LYS A 347 4.17 -11.39 15.38
N ASN A 348 4.22 -12.71 15.58
CA ASN A 348 4.67 -13.65 14.55
C ASN A 348 3.63 -13.75 13.43
N VAL A 349 2.35 -13.68 13.77
CA VAL A 349 1.26 -13.64 12.77
C VAL A 349 1.30 -12.33 11.99
N ALA A 350 1.58 -11.20 12.64
CA ALA A 350 1.78 -9.92 11.96
C ALA A 350 3.01 -9.94 11.03
N ASP A 351 4.02 -10.78 11.33
CA ASP A 351 5.19 -10.98 10.48
C ASP A 351 4.90 -11.88 9.26
N LEU A 352 4.01 -12.86 9.42
CA LEU A 352 3.50 -13.69 8.32
C LEU A 352 2.61 -12.91 7.36
N TYR A 353 1.76 -12.03 7.90
CA TYR A 353 0.76 -11.29 7.13
C TYR A 353 0.82 -9.79 7.46
N LEU A 354 1.52 -9.02 6.64
CA LEU A 354 1.86 -7.61 6.92
C LEU A 354 0.68 -6.64 6.84
N TYR A 355 -0.30 -6.91 5.96
CA TYR A 355 -1.34 -5.96 5.61
C TYR A 355 -2.65 -6.21 6.39
N ASP A 356 -3.42 -5.15 6.63
CA ASP A 356 -4.74 -5.22 7.26
C ASP A 356 -5.83 -5.52 6.21
N ASN A 357 -5.65 -6.62 5.48
CA ASN A 357 -6.58 -7.07 4.46
C ASN A 357 -7.71 -7.89 5.07
N VAL A 358 -8.87 -7.90 4.38
CA VAL A 358 -10.05 -8.67 4.73
C VAL A 358 -10.14 -9.91 3.84
N VAL A 359 -10.51 -11.04 4.41
CA VAL A 359 -10.70 -12.30 3.66
C VAL A 359 -11.80 -12.14 2.62
N ALA A 360 -11.52 -12.57 1.41
CA ALA A 360 -12.45 -12.57 0.29
C ALA A 360 -12.57 -13.96 -0.32
N ILE A 361 -13.72 -14.27 -0.90
CA ILE A 361 -13.93 -15.43 -1.76
C ILE A 361 -14.24 -14.99 -3.18
N LEU A 362 -13.69 -15.74 -4.12
CA LEU A 362 -13.91 -15.59 -5.55
C LEU A 362 -14.42 -16.92 -6.11
N LYS A 363 -15.44 -16.90 -6.97
CA LYS A 363 -15.82 -18.05 -7.76
C LYS A 363 -15.24 -17.88 -9.15
N VAL A 364 -14.32 -18.77 -9.50
CA VAL A 364 -13.63 -18.79 -10.79
C VAL A 364 -13.78 -20.14 -11.46
N ASN A 365 -13.63 -20.17 -12.79
CA ASN A 365 -13.52 -21.41 -13.52
C ASN A 365 -12.04 -21.78 -13.78
N GLY A 366 -11.80 -22.99 -14.32
CA GLY A 366 -10.44 -23.48 -14.58
C GLY A 366 -9.65 -22.66 -15.59
N ALA A 367 -10.32 -22.04 -16.57
CA ALA A 367 -9.66 -21.11 -17.50
C ALA A 367 -9.18 -19.85 -16.77
N GLN A 368 -10.01 -19.26 -15.92
CA GLN A 368 -9.66 -18.09 -15.10
C GLN A 368 -8.57 -18.43 -14.08
N LEU A 369 -8.63 -19.60 -13.45
CA LEU A 369 -7.60 -20.09 -12.53
C LEU A 369 -6.24 -20.20 -13.24
N LYS A 370 -6.22 -20.70 -14.47
CA LYS A 370 -5.00 -20.77 -15.28
C LYS A 370 -4.45 -19.39 -15.60
N GLU A 371 -5.29 -18.42 -16.00
CA GLU A 371 -4.85 -17.05 -16.26
C GLU A 371 -4.29 -16.37 -15.02
N TRP A 372 -4.87 -16.63 -13.84
CA TRP A 372 -4.32 -16.15 -12.58
C TRP A 372 -2.89 -16.68 -12.33
N LEU A 373 -2.69 -17.99 -12.55
CA LEU A 373 -1.37 -18.60 -12.42
C LEU A 373 -0.37 -18.11 -13.50
N GLU A 374 -0.84 -17.87 -14.73
CA GLU A 374 0.01 -17.29 -15.80
C GLU A 374 0.52 -15.89 -15.42
N MET A 375 -0.29 -15.10 -14.74
CA MET A 375 0.16 -13.80 -14.21
C MET A 375 1.17 -13.98 -13.07
N SER A 376 0.91 -14.88 -12.13
CA SER A 376 1.83 -15.19 -11.01
C SER A 376 3.18 -15.72 -11.53
N ALA A 377 3.22 -16.41 -12.66
CA ALA A 377 4.45 -16.88 -13.31
C ALA A 377 5.40 -15.76 -13.73
N GLY A 378 4.95 -14.51 -13.76
CA GLY A 378 5.79 -13.31 -13.94
C GLY A 378 6.88 -13.15 -12.88
N GLN A 379 6.77 -13.86 -11.73
CA GLN A 379 7.79 -13.96 -10.70
C GLN A 379 9.14 -14.48 -11.23
N PHE A 380 9.13 -15.23 -12.32
CA PHE A 380 10.33 -15.87 -12.86
C PHE A 380 10.80 -15.21 -14.15
N ASN A 381 12.12 -15.04 -14.28
CA ASN A 381 12.76 -14.72 -15.56
C ASN A 381 12.60 -15.88 -16.54
N GLN A 382 12.62 -15.58 -17.83
CA GLN A 382 12.74 -16.62 -18.84
C GLN A 382 14.15 -17.19 -18.83
N VAL A 383 14.27 -18.52 -18.83
CA VAL A 383 15.57 -19.24 -18.87
C VAL A 383 15.88 -19.64 -20.30
N ASP A 384 17.08 -19.29 -20.74
CA ASP A 384 17.66 -19.74 -22.02
C ASP A 384 18.44 -21.04 -21.81
N LEU A 385 17.88 -22.16 -22.29
CA LEU A 385 18.51 -23.49 -22.20
C LEU A 385 19.79 -23.63 -23.04
N SER A 386 20.05 -22.73 -23.97
CA SER A 386 21.27 -22.71 -24.75
C SER A 386 22.45 -22.05 -24.04
N SER A 387 22.19 -21.28 -23.00
CA SER A 387 23.20 -20.62 -22.18
C SER A 387 23.88 -21.60 -21.22
N THR A 388 25.21 -21.53 -21.13
CA THR A 388 26.00 -22.24 -20.12
C THR A 388 26.33 -21.38 -18.90
N GLU A 389 25.99 -20.09 -18.95
CA GLU A 389 26.25 -19.15 -17.88
C GLU A 389 25.12 -19.20 -16.84
N PRO A 390 25.40 -18.90 -15.56
CA PRO A 390 24.36 -18.78 -14.54
C PRO A 390 23.32 -17.73 -14.91
N GLN A 391 22.03 -18.06 -14.69
CA GLN A 391 20.91 -17.16 -14.98
C GLN A 391 20.13 -16.86 -13.71
N ASN A 392 19.72 -15.60 -13.53
CA ASN A 392 18.88 -15.21 -12.41
C ASN A 392 17.47 -15.78 -12.59
N LEU A 393 17.03 -16.61 -11.66
CA LEU A 393 15.71 -17.22 -11.70
C LEU A 393 14.60 -16.22 -11.37
N VAL A 394 14.79 -15.44 -10.30
CA VAL A 394 13.78 -14.52 -9.77
C VAL A 394 13.79 -13.21 -10.57
N ASN A 395 12.60 -12.78 -10.99
CA ASN A 395 12.39 -11.47 -11.60
C ASN A 395 12.20 -10.43 -10.47
N THR A 396 13.23 -9.64 -10.20
CA THR A 396 13.23 -8.63 -9.14
C THR A 396 12.32 -7.43 -9.42
N ASP A 397 11.87 -7.25 -10.66
CA ASP A 397 10.93 -6.20 -11.06
C ASP A 397 9.47 -6.61 -10.82
N PHE A 398 9.21 -7.91 -10.65
CA PHE A 398 7.89 -8.41 -10.32
C PHE A 398 7.59 -8.19 -8.83
N ARG A 399 6.38 -7.71 -8.54
CA ARG A 399 5.97 -7.42 -7.16
C ARG A 399 5.62 -8.73 -6.44
N THR A 400 6.33 -9.08 -5.37
CA THR A 400 6.14 -10.35 -4.64
C THR A 400 4.74 -10.56 -4.13
N TYR A 401 4.01 -9.50 -3.77
CA TYR A 401 2.60 -9.58 -3.39
C TYR A 401 1.66 -9.92 -4.57
N ASN A 402 2.19 -9.99 -5.81
CA ASN A 402 1.49 -10.50 -6.99
C ASN A 402 1.88 -11.94 -7.33
N PHE A 403 2.82 -12.53 -6.60
CA PHE A 403 3.17 -13.94 -6.73
C PHE A 403 2.24 -14.78 -5.85
N ASP A 404 1.01 -14.94 -6.30
CA ASP A 404 0.05 -15.81 -5.60
C ASP A 404 0.40 -17.27 -5.80
N VAL A 405 0.57 -17.98 -4.69
CA VAL A 405 0.64 -19.45 -4.66
C VAL A 405 -0.75 -19.96 -4.35
N ILE A 406 -1.29 -20.81 -5.24
CA ILE A 406 -2.64 -21.34 -5.09
C ILE A 406 -2.58 -22.75 -4.53
N ASP A 407 -3.05 -22.91 -3.30
CA ASP A 407 -3.16 -24.19 -2.60
C ASP A 407 -4.46 -24.91 -2.94
N GLY A 408 -4.41 -26.25 -2.91
CA GLY A 408 -5.51 -27.14 -3.28
C GLY A 408 -5.48 -27.62 -4.73
N VAL A 409 -4.55 -27.14 -5.55
CA VAL A 409 -4.22 -27.61 -6.89
C VAL A 409 -2.71 -27.85 -7.02
N THR A 410 -2.32 -28.71 -7.98
CA THR A 410 -0.92 -28.89 -8.36
C THR A 410 -0.68 -28.35 -9.75
N TYR A 411 0.46 -27.72 -9.97
CA TYR A 411 0.86 -27.14 -11.26
C TYR A 411 2.37 -26.98 -11.37
N GLN A 412 2.83 -26.69 -12.55
CA GLN A 412 4.25 -26.43 -12.84
C GLN A 412 4.38 -25.17 -13.69
N TYR A 413 5.45 -24.44 -13.53
CA TYR A 413 5.83 -23.31 -14.41
C TYR A 413 6.95 -23.73 -15.36
N ASP A 414 6.66 -23.71 -16.67
CA ASP A 414 7.67 -23.85 -17.74
C ASP A 414 8.31 -22.49 -18.01
N ILE A 415 9.38 -22.20 -17.28
CA ILE A 415 10.10 -20.91 -17.35
C ILE A 415 10.99 -20.78 -18.59
N THR A 416 11.06 -21.78 -19.46
CA THR A 416 11.67 -21.62 -20.79
C THR A 416 10.80 -20.81 -21.74
N GLN A 417 9.50 -20.70 -21.43
CA GLN A 417 8.54 -19.91 -22.18
C GLN A 417 8.55 -18.43 -21.75
N PRO A 418 8.25 -17.48 -22.64
CA PRO A 418 8.09 -16.10 -22.28
C PRO A 418 6.88 -15.89 -21.37
N ASN A 419 6.88 -14.77 -20.61
CA ASN A 419 5.70 -14.36 -19.86
C ASN A 419 4.53 -14.01 -20.78
N LYS A 420 3.32 -14.39 -20.40
CA LYS A 420 2.10 -13.96 -21.06
C LYS A 420 1.77 -12.51 -20.74
N TYR A 421 1.95 -12.13 -19.48
CA TYR A 421 1.63 -10.83 -18.93
C TYR A 421 2.89 -10.05 -18.53
N ASP A 422 2.84 -8.73 -18.63
CA ASP A 422 3.81 -7.86 -17.96
C ASP A 422 3.50 -7.76 -16.45
N ARG A 423 4.30 -6.98 -15.72
CA ARG A 423 4.16 -6.79 -14.27
C ARG A 423 2.85 -6.13 -13.84
N ASP A 424 2.15 -5.46 -14.76
CA ASP A 424 0.92 -4.71 -14.52
C ASP A 424 -0.33 -5.44 -15.06
N GLY A 425 -0.16 -6.67 -15.59
CA GLY A 425 -1.23 -7.54 -16.04
C GLY A 425 -1.71 -7.27 -17.48
N LYS A 426 -0.93 -6.54 -18.28
CA LYS A 426 -1.18 -6.37 -19.72
C LYS A 426 -0.59 -7.57 -20.48
N ILE A 427 -1.33 -8.06 -21.49
CA ILE A 427 -0.84 -9.14 -22.34
C ILE A 427 0.30 -8.64 -23.22
N VAL A 428 1.47 -9.27 -23.11
CA VAL A 428 2.65 -8.99 -23.93
C VAL A 428 2.97 -10.11 -24.90
N ASN A 429 2.50 -11.35 -24.63
CA ASN A 429 2.65 -12.52 -25.49
C ASN A 429 1.37 -13.35 -25.44
N GLU A 430 0.46 -13.12 -26.36
CA GLU A 430 -0.89 -13.71 -26.35
C GLU A 430 -0.89 -15.25 -26.37
N THR A 431 0.06 -15.85 -27.10
CA THR A 431 0.17 -17.31 -27.25
C THR A 431 1.07 -17.98 -26.21
N ALA A 432 1.73 -17.20 -25.36
CA ALA A 432 2.60 -17.72 -24.33
C ALA A 432 1.79 -18.44 -23.24
N SER A 433 2.34 -19.53 -22.73
CA SER A 433 1.80 -20.25 -21.59
C SER A 433 2.95 -20.88 -20.81
N ARG A 434 3.02 -20.60 -19.52
CA ARG A 434 3.99 -21.18 -18.58
C ARG A 434 3.37 -22.25 -17.70
N VAL A 435 2.07 -22.16 -17.44
CA VAL A 435 1.35 -23.12 -16.57
C VAL A 435 1.20 -24.46 -17.28
N ARG A 436 1.72 -25.51 -16.64
CA ARG A 436 1.67 -26.91 -17.09
C ARG A 436 1.07 -27.78 -15.99
N ASN A 437 0.47 -28.88 -16.40
CA ASN A 437 -0.02 -29.94 -15.51
C ASN A 437 -0.87 -29.40 -14.34
N LEU A 438 -1.79 -28.47 -14.64
CA LEU A 438 -2.72 -27.94 -13.67
C LEU A 438 -3.75 -28.99 -13.32
N GLN A 439 -3.70 -29.50 -12.08
CA GLN A 439 -4.54 -30.63 -11.63
C GLN A 439 -5.21 -30.34 -10.29
N TYR A 440 -6.43 -30.83 -10.15
CA TYR A 440 -7.18 -30.92 -8.90
C TYR A 440 -7.44 -32.39 -8.57
N ASN A 441 -7.04 -32.84 -7.37
CA ASN A 441 -7.12 -34.25 -6.94
C ASN A 441 -6.54 -35.23 -7.97
N GLY A 442 -5.45 -34.88 -8.64
CA GLY A 442 -4.76 -35.71 -9.62
C GLY A 442 -5.47 -35.82 -11.00
N GLN A 443 -6.52 -35.03 -11.24
CA GLN A 443 -7.19 -34.91 -12.52
C GLN A 443 -6.93 -33.55 -13.15
N ASP A 444 -6.75 -33.51 -14.47
CA ASP A 444 -6.55 -32.26 -15.19
C ASP A 444 -7.74 -31.31 -14.99
N VAL A 445 -7.47 -30.05 -14.66
CA VAL A 445 -8.50 -29.03 -14.52
C VAL A 445 -9.05 -28.66 -15.89
N THR A 446 -10.38 -28.83 -16.07
CA THR A 446 -11.06 -28.39 -17.30
C THR A 446 -11.38 -26.90 -17.25
N ALA A 447 -11.52 -26.28 -18.42
CA ALA A 447 -11.73 -24.83 -18.53
C ALA A 447 -13.00 -24.32 -17.81
N ASP A 448 -14.03 -25.17 -17.75
CA ASP A 448 -15.35 -24.88 -17.16
C ASP A 448 -15.51 -25.39 -15.72
N GLN A 449 -14.53 -26.09 -15.16
CA GLN A 449 -14.56 -26.56 -13.78
C GLN A 449 -14.57 -25.39 -12.80
N GLU A 450 -15.53 -25.36 -11.89
CA GLU A 450 -15.72 -24.24 -10.95
C GLU A 450 -15.02 -24.47 -9.61
N PHE A 451 -14.45 -23.39 -9.08
CA PHE A 451 -13.76 -23.35 -7.80
C PHE A 451 -14.16 -22.12 -6.98
N ILE A 452 -14.13 -22.25 -5.66
CA ILE A 452 -14.04 -21.11 -4.76
C ILE A 452 -12.55 -20.91 -4.44
N VAL A 453 -12.03 -19.73 -4.69
CA VAL A 453 -10.66 -19.35 -4.28
C VAL A 453 -10.75 -18.31 -3.16
N VAL A 454 -10.19 -18.65 -2.01
CA VAL A 454 -10.09 -17.72 -0.87
C VAL A 454 -8.83 -16.88 -1.01
N THR A 455 -8.96 -15.60 -0.81
CA THR A 455 -7.84 -14.65 -0.92
C THR A 455 -8.11 -13.43 -0.04
N ASN A 456 -7.58 -12.28 -0.39
CA ASN A 456 -7.81 -11.02 0.32
C ASN A 456 -8.53 -9.99 -0.56
N ASN A 457 -9.08 -8.95 0.08
CA ASN A 457 -9.82 -7.87 -0.59
C ASN A 457 -8.97 -7.11 -1.64
N TYR A 458 -7.66 -6.95 -1.40
CA TYR A 458 -6.79 -6.28 -2.37
C TYR A 458 -6.73 -7.06 -3.69
N ARG A 459 -6.52 -8.40 -3.60
CA ARG A 459 -6.53 -9.28 -4.78
C ARG A 459 -7.91 -9.34 -5.41
N ALA A 460 -8.95 -9.54 -4.60
CA ALA A 460 -10.32 -9.72 -5.08
C ALA A 460 -10.89 -8.50 -5.83
N ASN A 461 -10.48 -7.29 -5.44
CA ASN A 461 -10.97 -6.04 -6.03
C ASN A 461 -10.01 -5.45 -7.09
N GLY A 462 -8.87 -6.11 -7.32
CA GLY A 462 -7.90 -5.70 -8.34
C GLY A 462 -8.27 -6.12 -9.76
N THR A 463 -7.47 -5.64 -10.71
CA THR A 463 -7.61 -5.94 -12.14
C THR A 463 -6.78 -7.16 -12.58
N PHE A 464 -6.42 -8.02 -11.65
CA PHE A 464 -5.53 -9.15 -11.88
C PHE A 464 -6.14 -10.14 -12.87
N PRO A 465 -5.39 -10.63 -13.89
CA PRO A 465 -5.90 -11.60 -14.86
C PRO A 465 -6.48 -12.84 -14.18
N GLY A 466 -7.64 -13.31 -14.66
CA GLY A 466 -8.36 -14.43 -14.09
C GLY A 466 -9.20 -14.08 -12.83
N VAL A 467 -8.85 -12.99 -12.12
CA VAL A 467 -9.56 -12.55 -10.91
C VAL A 467 -10.71 -11.59 -11.23
N ARG A 468 -10.47 -10.60 -12.08
CA ARG A 468 -11.45 -9.58 -12.44
C ARG A 468 -12.71 -10.13 -13.11
N GLU A 469 -12.63 -11.33 -13.69
CA GLU A 469 -13.74 -12.02 -14.35
C GLU A 469 -14.48 -12.99 -13.43
N ALA A 470 -14.15 -13.03 -12.13
CA ALA A 470 -14.79 -13.94 -11.17
C ALA A 470 -16.30 -13.72 -11.10
N SER A 471 -17.07 -14.80 -11.12
CA SER A 471 -18.54 -14.74 -11.10
C SER A 471 -19.13 -14.45 -9.72
N ILE A 472 -18.38 -14.69 -8.65
CA ILE A 472 -18.63 -14.25 -7.27
C ILE A 472 -17.38 -13.55 -6.79
N ASN A 473 -17.57 -12.38 -6.15
CA ASN A 473 -16.55 -11.64 -5.41
C ASN A 473 -17.22 -11.11 -4.13
N ARG A 474 -16.88 -11.73 -2.99
CA ARG A 474 -17.53 -11.44 -1.71
C ARG A 474 -16.54 -11.41 -0.57
N LEU A 475 -16.59 -10.34 0.24
CA LEU A 475 -15.82 -10.21 1.47
C LEU A 475 -16.46 -11.03 2.59
N LEU A 476 -15.64 -11.64 3.45
CA LEU A 476 -16.08 -12.45 4.59
C LEU A 476 -16.00 -11.73 5.95
N ASN A 477 -15.83 -10.40 5.94
CA ASN A 477 -15.87 -9.52 7.12
C ASN A 477 -14.94 -9.93 8.28
N LEU A 478 -13.80 -10.56 7.98
CA LEU A 478 -12.73 -10.85 8.94
C LEU A 478 -11.40 -10.54 8.30
N GLU A 479 -10.49 -9.90 9.04
CA GLU A 479 -9.13 -9.68 8.59
C GLU A 479 -8.38 -11.02 8.38
N ASN A 480 -7.57 -11.10 7.32
CA ASN A 480 -6.75 -12.29 7.05
C ASN A 480 -5.83 -12.63 8.24
N ARG A 481 -5.23 -11.61 8.87
CA ARG A 481 -4.39 -11.78 10.06
C ARG A 481 -5.18 -12.39 11.22
N GLN A 482 -6.43 -11.94 11.45
CA GLN A 482 -7.28 -12.50 12.49
C GLN A 482 -7.73 -13.93 12.15
N ALA A 483 -7.95 -14.26 10.88
CA ALA A 483 -8.22 -15.63 10.45
C ALA A 483 -7.04 -16.56 10.75
N ILE A 484 -5.80 -16.11 10.54
CA ILE A 484 -4.59 -16.87 10.89
C ILE A 484 -4.47 -17.05 12.40
N ILE A 485 -4.70 -15.99 13.20
CA ILE A 485 -4.71 -16.08 14.68
C ILE A 485 -5.74 -17.12 15.13
N ASN A 486 -6.96 -17.04 14.64
CA ASN A 486 -8.05 -17.95 15.02
C ASN A 486 -7.74 -19.40 14.63
N TYR A 487 -7.14 -19.61 13.46
CA TYR A 487 -6.68 -20.92 13.00
C TYR A 487 -5.62 -21.52 13.94
N ILE A 488 -4.59 -20.74 14.26
CA ILE A 488 -3.52 -21.19 15.19
C ILE A 488 -4.08 -21.51 16.58
N ILE A 489 -5.02 -20.70 17.09
CA ILE A 489 -5.69 -20.96 18.38
C ILE A 489 -6.50 -22.27 18.32
N ALA A 490 -7.19 -22.54 17.21
CA ALA A 490 -8.00 -23.75 17.03
C ALA A 490 -7.13 -25.00 16.93
N GLU A 491 -6.05 -24.95 16.14
CA GLU A 491 -5.10 -26.07 15.96
C GLU A 491 -4.17 -26.27 17.17
N LYS A 492 -3.90 -25.21 17.95
CA LYS A 492 -2.98 -25.16 19.09
C LYS A 492 -1.52 -25.41 18.73
N VAL A 493 -1.24 -26.41 17.92
CA VAL A 493 0.11 -26.80 17.47
C VAL A 493 0.11 -26.89 15.95
N ILE A 494 0.94 -26.07 15.32
CA ILE A 494 1.17 -26.08 13.89
C ILE A 494 2.32 -27.03 13.57
N ASN A 495 2.11 -27.91 12.62
CA ASN A 495 3.16 -28.73 12.03
C ASN A 495 3.46 -28.22 10.61
N PRO A 496 4.47 -27.37 10.43
CA PRO A 496 4.82 -26.85 9.11
C PRO A 496 5.51 -27.97 8.32
N THR A 497 4.87 -28.38 7.22
CA THR A 497 5.39 -29.42 6.30
C THR A 497 5.64 -28.81 4.94
#